data_de1a25780c391fd332989c1f75859ec8
#
_entry.id   de1a25780c391fd332989c1f75859ec8
#
_cell.length_a   1.000
_cell.length_b   1.000
_cell.length_c   1.000
_cell.angle_alpha   90.00
_cell.angle_beta   90.00
_cell.angle_gamma   90.00
#
_symmetry.space_group_name_H-M   'P 1'
#
loop_
_entity.id
_entity.type
_entity.pdbx_description
1 polymer ?
#
loop_
_entity_poly.entity_id
_entity_poly.type
_entity_poly.pdbx_seq_one_letter_code
_entity_poly.pdbx_strand_id
1 'polypeptide(L)'
;MQGAAMAIKVARVALEYGMLLWLIYFTVSLSRRMFGEVKQEMKQQRKPAVKQNEALLTVVEASEEELQGRRFAFQEEITIGRGAENDVRIPENFVSHRHATIFLHGAQYVIEDLGSVNHTYVNGQPLEGRAYLKPGDEIRIGMVTLRFER
;
A
#
# COMPACT_ATOMS: atom_id res chain seq x y z
N MET A 1 -36.98 -59.08 -14.90
CA MET A 1 -37.33 -58.19 -13.78
C MET A 1 -36.17 -57.85 -12.85
N GLN A 2 -35.05 -58.58 -12.78
CA GLN A 2 -33.91 -58.31 -11.91
C GLN A 2 -33.04 -57.11 -12.37
N GLY A 3 -32.91 -56.83 -13.68
CA GLY A 3 -32.10 -55.73 -14.19
C GLY A 3 -32.62 -54.32 -13.85
N ALA A 4 -33.95 -54.16 -13.82
CA ALA A 4 -34.54 -52.86 -13.47
C ALA A 4 -34.35 -52.53 -11.97
N ALA A 5 -34.44 -53.50 -11.09
CA ALA A 5 -34.21 -53.31 -9.67
C ALA A 5 -32.74 -52.96 -9.34
N MET A 6 -31.81 -53.54 -10.10
CA MET A 6 -30.40 -53.26 -9.96
C MET A 6 -30.02 -51.85 -10.49
N ALA A 7 -30.62 -51.44 -11.61
CA ALA A 7 -30.45 -50.09 -12.16
C ALA A 7 -30.97 -48.99 -11.20
N ILE A 8 -32.12 -49.24 -10.55
CA ILE A 8 -32.66 -48.27 -9.56
C ILE A 8 -31.77 -48.18 -8.32
N LYS A 9 -31.20 -49.29 -7.83
CA LYS A 9 -30.24 -49.26 -6.71
C LYS A 9 -28.97 -48.46 -7.06
N VAL A 10 -28.41 -48.71 -8.25
CA VAL A 10 -27.21 -47.98 -8.72
C VAL A 10 -27.50 -46.46 -8.88
N ALA A 11 -28.63 -46.12 -9.46
CA ALA A 11 -29.05 -44.72 -9.62
C ALA A 11 -29.24 -44.02 -8.27
N ARG A 12 -29.82 -44.69 -7.28
CA ARG A 12 -29.99 -44.14 -5.93
C ARG A 12 -28.64 -43.90 -5.22
N VAL A 13 -27.73 -44.84 -5.29
CA VAL A 13 -26.38 -44.72 -4.72
C VAL A 13 -25.60 -43.60 -5.42
N ALA A 14 -25.66 -43.50 -6.74
CA ALA A 14 -25.03 -42.43 -7.50
C ALA A 14 -25.58 -41.04 -7.14
N LEU A 15 -26.88 -40.95 -6.87
CA LEU A 15 -27.53 -39.69 -6.48
C LEU A 15 -27.14 -39.27 -5.05
N GLU A 16 -27.10 -40.21 -4.10
CA GLU A 16 -26.67 -39.98 -2.71
C GLU A 16 -25.21 -39.51 -2.65
N TYR A 17 -24.30 -40.25 -3.27
CA TYR A 17 -22.87 -39.88 -3.26
C TYR A 17 -22.56 -38.70 -4.14
N GLY A 18 -23.26 -38.50 -5.25
CA GLY A 18 -23.15 -37.33 -6.11
C GLY A 18 -23.49 -36.03 -5.37
N MET A 19 -24.58 -36.06 -4.56
CA MET A 19 -25.00 -34.92 -3.75
C MET A 19 -23.99 -34.62 -2.63
N LEU A 20 -23.42 -35.63 -1.99
CA LEU A 20 -22.39 -35.47 -0.97
C LEU A 20 -21.08 -34.86 -1.56
N LEU A 21 -20.63 -35.37 -2.70
CA LEU A 21 -19.46 -34.83 -3.38
C LEU A 21 -19.67 -33.40 -3.85
N TRP A 22 -20.87 -33.05 -4.33
CA TRP A 22 -21.23 -31.72 -4.71
C TRP A 22 -21.24 -30.75 -3.53
N LEU A 23 -21.76 -31.16 -2.37
CA LEU A 23 -21.74 -30.40 -1.12
C LEU A 23 -20.33 -30.18 -0.62
N ILE A 24 -19.47 -31.20 -0.66
CA ILE A 24 -18.04 -31.03 -0.28
C ILE A 24 -17.34 -30.08 -1.24
N TYR A 25 -17.54 -30.24 -2.55
CA TYR A 25 -16.98 -29.31 -3.55
C TYR A 25 -17.45 -27.88 -3.32
N PHE A 26 -18.75 -27.72 -3.06
CA PHE A 26 -19.33 -26.39 -2.83
C PHE A 26 -18.77 -25.72 -1.56
N THR A 27 -18.69 -26.45 -0.45
CA THR A 27 -18.13 -25.93 0.82
C THR A 27 -16.65 -25.59 0.69
N VAL A 28 -15.86 -26.42 0.01
CA VAL A 28 -14.44 -26.14 -0.25
C VAL A 28 -14.28 -24.93 -1.20
N SER A 29 -15.11 -24.84 -2.22
CA SER A 29 -15.11 -23.72 -3.17
C SER A 29 -15.48 -22.38 -2.48
N LEU A 30 -16.50 -22.40 -1.63
CA LEU A 30 -16.92 -21.24 -0.85
C LEU A 30 -15.83 -20.81 0.15
N SER A 31 -15.25 -21.78 0.85
CA SER A 31 -14.14 -21.56 1.78
C SER A 31 -12.94 -20.90 1.08
N ARG A 32 -12.56 -21.43 -0.10
CA ARG A 32 -11.45 -20.85 -0.89
C ARG A 32 -11.70 -19.40 -1.33
N ARG A 33 -12.93 -19.04 -1.67
CA ARG A 33 -13.30 -17.67 -2.02
C ARG A 33 -13.21 -16.75 -0.80
N MET A 34 -13.80 -17.14 0.33
CA MET A 34 -13.75 -16.35 1.56
C MET A 34 -12.30 -16.17 2.09
N PHE A 35 -11.48 -17.23 2.08
CA PHE A 35 -10.07 -17.14 2.50
C PHE A 35 -9.21 -16.36 1.51
N GLY A 36 -9.57 -16.30 0.23
CA GLY A 36 -8.90 -15.49 -0.78
C GLY A 36 -9.03 -13.98 -0.51
N GLU A 37 -10.24 -13.52 -0.18
CA GLU A 37 -10.53 -12.12 0.13
C GLU A 37 -9.87 -11.69 1.45
N VAL A 38 -9.99 -12.48 2.50
CA VAL A 38 -9.35 -12.22 3.81
C VAL A 38 -7.82 -12.16 3.69
N LYS A 39 -7.23 -12.98 2.80
CA LYS A 39 -5.77 -12.97 2.58
C LYS A 39 -5.30 -11.72 1.82
N GLN A 40 -6.13 -11.15 0.97
CA GLN A 40 -5.84 -9.87 0.30
C GLN A 40 -5.94 -8.70 1.28
N GLU A 41 -6.97 -8.65 2.13
CA GLU A 41 -7.11 -7.62 3.17
C GLU A 41 -5.99 -7.69 4.21
N MET A 42 -5.59 -8.88 4.65
CA MET A 42 -4.43 -9.06 5.55
C MET A 42 -3.10 -8.70 4.89
N LYS A 43 -2.98 -8.78 3.57
CA LYS A 43 -1.78 -8.38 2.84
C LYS A 43 -1.68 -6.86 2.72
N GLN A 44 -2.81 -6.15 2.65
CA GLN A 44 -2.87 -4.69 2.70
C GLN A 44 -2.64 -4.13 4.10
N GLN A 45 -3.00 -4.87 5.16
CA GLN A 45 -2.78 -4.45 6.56
C GLN A 45 -1.42 -4.87 7.14
N ARG A 46 -0.62 -5.67 6.45
CA ARG A 46 0.78 -5.84 6.83
C ARG A 46 1.50 -4.51 6.56
N LYS A 47 1.56 -3.65 7.58
CA LYS A 47 2.59 -2.62 7.66
C LYS A 47 3.91 -3.33 7.33
N PRO A 48 4.65 -2.93 6.29
CA PRO A 48 5.97 -3.49 6.08
C PRO A 48 6.72 -3.28 7.40
N ALA A 49 7.21 -4.35 8.00
CA ALA A 49 8.06 -4.24 9.18
C ALA A 49 9.26 -3.42 8.72
N VAL A 50 9.34 -2.17 9.16
CA VAL A 50 10.47 -1.27 8.89
C VAL A 50 11.69 -2.00 9.44
N LYS A 51 12.59 -2.43 8.57
CA LYS A 51 13.87 -2.98 9.00
C LYS A 51 14.57 -1.91 9.82
N GLN A 52 15.31 -2.28 10.84
CA GLN A 52 15.85 -1.39 11.89
C GLN A 52 16.61 -0.13 11.40
N ASN A 53 16.78 0.06 10.09
CA ASN A 53 17.46 1.20 9.47
C ASN A 53 16.70 1.76 8.23
N GLU A 54 15.41 1.49 8.08
CA GLU A 54 14.61 2.03 6.99
C GLU A 54 13.68 3.13 7.52
N ALA A 55 13.59 4.23 6.79
CA ALA A 55 12.56 5.23 6.95
C ALA A 55 11.42 4.97 5.96
N LEU A 56 10.24 5.43 6.28
CA LEU A 56 9.04 5.26 5.50
C LEU A 56 8.33 6.59 5.31
N LEU A 57 7.95 6.90 4.08
CA LEU A 57 7.01 7.97 3.77
C LEU A 57 5.67 7.34 3.40
N THR A 58 4.61 7.72 4.09
CA THR A 58 3.25 7.28 3.80
C THR A 58 2.44 8.47 3.29
N VAL A 59 1.82 8.33 2.12
CA VAL A 59 0.89 9.35 1.60
C VAL A 59 -0.39 9.29 2.43
N VAL A 60 -0.65 10.36 3.17
CA VAL A 60 -1.84 10.50 4.05
C VAL A 60 -2.99 11.11 3.28
N GLU A 61 -2.70 12.10 2.44
CA GLU A 61 -3.67 12.82 1.64
C GLU A 61 -3.07 13.12 0.26
N ALA A 62 -3.84 12.88 -0.79
CA ALA A 62 -3.49 13.19 -2.16
C ALA A 62 -4.75 13.45 -2.98
N SER A 63 -4.65 14.36 -3.98
CA SER A 63 -5.72 14.61 -4.94
C SER A 63 -5.89 13.44 -5.91
N GLU A 64 -4.83 12.69 -6.18
CA GLU A 64 -4.86 11.51 -7.04
C GLU A 64 -5.08 10.23 -6.21
N GLU A 65 -6.12 9.48 -6.57
CA GLU A 65 -6.50 8.24 -5.91
C GLU A 65 -5.37 7.18 -5.95
N GLU A 66 -4.57 7.20 -7.01
CA GLU A 66 -3.42 6.29 -7.18
C GLU A 66 -2.28 6.54 -6.17
N LEU A 67 -2.15 7.76 -5.65
CA LEU A 67 -1.14 8.10 -4.66
C LEU A 67 -1.62 7.85 -3.24
N GLN A 68 -2.92 7.90 -2.99
CA GLN A 68 -3.49 7.77 -1.66
C GLN A 68 -3.08 6.47 -0.98
N GLY A 69 -2.51 6.57 0.22
CA GLY A 69 -2.07 5.44 1.01
C GLY A 69 -0.80 4.73 0.50
N ARG A 70 -0.16 5.22 -0.57
CA ARG A 70 1.13 4.68 -1.02
C ARG A 70 2.21 4.88 0.03
N ARG A 71 3.15 3.95 0.04
CA ARG A 71 4.28 3.93 0.99
C ARG A 71 5.58 3.79 0.24
N PHE A 72 6.55 4.60 0.62
CA PHE A 72 7.87 4.63 0.04
C PHE A 72 8.90 4.39 1.13
N ALA A 73 9.56 3.23 1.09
CA ALA A 73 10.63 2.88 2.03
C ALA A 73 11.98 3.31 1.45
N PHE A 74 12.84 3.87 2.27
CA PHE A 74 14.17 4.32 1.88
C PHE A 74 15.15 4.21 3.04
N GLN A 75 16.45 4.21 2.73
CA GLN A 75 17.50 4.10 3.74
C GLN A 75 18.37 5.35 3.82
N GLU A 76 18.90 5.82 2.70
CA GLU A 76 19.86 6.92 2.67
C GLU A 76 19.22 8.22 2.17
N GLU A 77 18.55 8.17 1.03
CA GLU A 77 17.95 9.32 0.38
C GLU A 77 16.67 8.93 -0.34
N ILE A 78 15.75 9.89 -0.43
CA ILE A 78 14.55 9.81 -1.27
C ILE A 78 14.27 11.20 -1.86
N THR A 79 13.99 11.23 -3.17
CA THR A 79 13.69 12.44 -3.92
C THR A 79 12.20 12.58 -4.19
N ILE A 80 11.69 13.82 -4.10
CA ILE A 80 10.27 14.12 -4.25
C ILE A 80 10.11 15.25 -5.28
N GLY A 81 9.21 15.05 -6.24
CA GLY A 81 8.93 16.06 -7.25
C GLY A 81 7.97 15.60 -8.33
N ARG A 82 7.71 16.51 -9.29
CA ARG A 82 6.80 16.22 -10.42
C ARG A 82 7.46 15.41 -11.51
N GLY A 83 8.78 15.51 -11.66
CA GLY A 83 9.54 14.80 -12.67
C GLY A 83 9.52 13.28 -12.48
N ALA A 84 9.62 12.54 -13.57
CA ALA A 84 9.59 11.08 -13.55
C ALA A 84 10.85 10.45 -12.94
N GLU A 85 11.90 11.23 -12.79
CA GLU A 85 13.16 10.81 -12.19
C GLU A 85 13.14 10.78 -10.65
N ASN A 86 12.09 11.33 -10.02
CA ASN A 86 11.98 11.31 -8.57
C ASN A 86 11.43 9.98 -8.07
N ASP A 87 11.89 9.55 -6.89
CA ASP A 87 11.42 8.34 -6.22
C ASP A 87 9.94 8.46 -5.82
N VAL A 88 9.55 9.64 -5.33
CA VAL A 88 8.16 10.00 -5.06
C VAL A 88 7.73 11.01 -6.11
N ARG A 89 7.07 10.51 -7.13
CA ARG A 89 6.50 11.36 -8.18
C ARG A 89 5.13 11.87 -7.78
N ILE A 90 4.97 13.20 -7.75
CA ILE A 90 3.71 13.91 -7.51
C ILE A 90 3.37 14.70 -8.78
N PRO A 91 2.50 14.22 -9.67
CA PRO A 91 2.25 14.83 -10.97
C PRO A 91 1.30 16.02 -10.91
N GLU A 92 1.54 16.95 -9.99
CA GLU A 92 0.75 18.17 -9.79
C GLU A 92 1.47 19.43 -10.32
N ASN A 93 0.70 20.37 -10.84
CA ASN A 93 1.25 21.64 -11.36
C ASN A 93 1.89 22.52 -10.28
N PHE A 94 1.48 22.35 -9.03
CA PHE A 94 2.02 23.09 -7.88
C PHE A 94 3.31 22.47 -7.34
N VAL A 95 3.76 21.35 -7.88
CA VAL A 95 4.98 20.66 -7.47
C VAL A 95 6.09 20.93 -8.50
N SER A 96 7.25 21.35 -8.05
CA SER A 96 8.44 21.57 -8.89
C SER A 96 8.98 20.26 -9.44
N HIS A 97 9.68 20.29 -10.55
CA HIS A 97 10.24 19.12 -11.23
C HIS A 97 11.10 18.26 -10.28
N ARG A 98 12.00 18.91 -9.54
CA ARG A 98 12.63 18.42 -8.30
C ARG A 98 12.21 19.39 -7.21
N HIS A 99 11.50 18.92 -6.18
CA HIS A 99 10.87 19.78 -5.20
C HIS A 99 11.61 19.74 -3.87
N ALA A 100 11.77 18.56 -3.33
CA ALA A 100 12.44 18.32 -2.06
C ALA A 100 13.20 17.00 -2.07
N THR A 101 14.14 16.86 -1.14
CA THR A 101 14.81 15.59 -0.87
C THR A 101 14.82 15.33 0.64
N ILE A 102 14.77 14.07 1.03
CA ILE A 102 14.99 13.65 2.41
C ILE A 102 16.19 12.73 2.41
N PHE A 103 17.17 13.01 3.25
CA PHE A 103 18.39 12.23 3.33
C PHE A 103 18.82 11.98 4.78
N LEU A 104 19.59 10.91 4.98
CA LEU A 104 20.16 10.57 6.28
C LEU A 104 21.39 11.44 6.56
N HIS A 105 21.37 12.19 7.66
CA HIS A 105 22.48 12.97 8.15
C HIS A 105 22.87 12.49 9.56
N GLY A 106 23.97 11.78 9.65
CA GLY A 106 24.35 11.08 10.90
C GLY A 106 23.34 10.01 11.26
N ALA A 107 22.63 10.20 12.36
CA ALA A 107 21.59 9.28 12.84
C ALA A 107 20.16 9.79 12.64
N GLN A 108 19.99 10.92 11.97
CA GLN A 108 18.69 11.57 11.78
C GLN A 108 18.43 11.85 10.31
N TYR A 109 17.15 11.87 9.93
CA TYR A 109 16.75 12.28 8.59
C TYR A 109 16.52 13.78 8.54
N VAL A 110 16.93 14.36 7.44
CA VAL A 110 16.81 15.79 7.15
C VAL A 110 16.01 15.94 5.87
N ILE A 111 15.03 16.84 5.87
CA ILE A 111 14.35 17.29 4.66
C ILE A 111 14.96 18.60 4.19
N GLU A 112 15.14 18.74 2.89
CA GLU A 112 15.63 19.93 2.22
C GLU A 112 14.70 20.31 1.07
N ASP A 113 14.26 21.57 1.03
CA ASP A 113 13.58 22.14 -0.13
C ASP A 113 14.61 22.57 -1.18
N LEU A 114 14.45 22.08 -2.40
CA LEU A 114 15.41 22.32 -3.50
C LEU A 114 15.14 23.63 -4.26
N GLY A 115 14.62 24.65 -3.59
CA GLY A 115 14.24 25.91 -4.20
C GLY A 115 12.91 25.81 -4.94
N SER A 116 11.95 25.11 -4.36
CA SER A 116 10.65 24.92 -4.97
C SER A 116 9.85 26.22 -5.09
N VAL A 117 8.97 26.30 -6.10
CA VAL A 117 8.15 27.49 -6.35
C VAL A 117 7.10 27.71 -5.25
N ASN A 118 6.49 26.63 -4.76
CA ASN A 118 5.37 26.70 -3.81
C ASN A 118 5.75 26.19 -2.41
N HIS A 119 7.02 26.06 -2.12
CA HIS A 119 7.58 25.65 -0.83
C HIS A 119 7.13 24.27 -0.33
N THR A 120 7.96 23.67 0.47
CA THR A 120 7.66 22.51 1.30
C THR A 120 7.19 22.99 2.67
N TYR A 121 6.23 22.29 3.27
CA TYR A 121 5.76 22.57 4.63
C TYR A 121 5.98 21.36 5.51
N VAL A 122 6.45 21.58 6.73
CA VAL A 122 6.60 20.54 7.75
C VAL A 122 5.73 20.92 8.93
N ASN A 123 4.78 20.04 9.30
CA ASN A 123 3.79 20.30 10.38
C ASN A 123 3.06 21.65 10.22
N GLY A 124 2.71 22.00 8.98
CA GLY A 124 2.01 23.24 8.63
C GLY A 124 2.89 24.49 8.59
N GLN A 125 4.17 24.43 8.91
CA GLN A 125 5.10 25.52 8.82
C GLN A 125 5.94 25.45 7.53
N PRO A 126 6.16 26.58 6.83
CA PRO A 126 7.02 26.58 5.65
C PRO A 126 8.45 26.19 6.02
N LEU A 127 9.06 25.35 5.21
CA LEU A 127 10.44 24.91 5.41
C LEU A 127 11.41 25.99 4.89
N GLU A 128 12.20 26.55 5.78
CA GLU A 128 13.29 27.45 5.44
C GLU A 128 14.61 26.66 5.29
N GLY A 129 14.88 26.19 4.06
CA GLY A 129 16.08 25.43 3.74
C GLY A 129 15.99 23.98 4.20
N ARG A 130 16.43 23.66 5.43
CA ARG A 130 16.52 22.28 5.96
C ARG A 130 15.88 22.14 7.33
N ALA A 131 15.27 20.98 7.59
CA ALA A 131 14.78 20.60 8.92
C ALA A 131 15.05 19.14 9.23
N TYR A 132 15.30 18.82 10.50
CA TYR A 132 15.36 17.46 10.99
C TYR A 132 13.96 16.89 11.15
N LEU A 133 13.74 15.68 10.62
CA LEU A 133 12.46 14.99 10.71
C LEU A 133 12.41 14.07 11.94
N LYS A 134 11.23 14.05 12.58
CA LYS A 134 10.89 13.14 13.66
C LYS A 134 9.79 12.18 13.17
N PRO A 135 9.73 10.95 13.70
CA PRO A 135 8.63 10.05 13.41
C PRO A 135 7.28 10.71 13.74
N GLY A 136 6.37 10.68 12.77
CA GLY A 136 5.06 11.32 12.85
C GLY A 136 4.97 12.70 12.21
N ASP A 137 6.08 13.31 11.79
CA ASP A 137 6.04 14.60 11.10
C ASP A 137 5.27 14.51 9.78
N GLU A 138 4.46 15.53 9.52
CA GLU A 138 3.68 15.68 8.30
C GLU A 138 4.36 16.68 7.36
N ILE A 139 4.60 16.21 6.13
CA ILE A 139 5.28 16.95 5.07
C ILE A 139 4.23 17.22 3.98
N ARG A 140 3.94 18.50 3.72
CA ARG A 140 3.01 18.88 2.65
C ARG A 140 3.78 19.50 1.49
N ILE A 141 3.52 18.95 0.30
CA ILE A 141 4.10 19.37 -0.99
C ILE A 141 2.95 19.47 -2.00
N GLY A 142 2.63 20.69 -2.44
CA GLY A 142 1.43 20.93 -3.24
C GLY A 142 0.17 20.57 -2.45
N MET A 143 -0.65 19.69 -3.02
CA MET A 143 -1.88 19.16 -2.41
C MET A 143 -1.66 17.80 -1.72
N VAL A 144 -0.42 17.26 -1.73
CA VAL A 144 -0.10 15.97 -1.13
C VAL A 144 0.49 16.17 0.27
N THR A 145 -0.03 15.39 1.21
CA THR A 145 0.50 15.29 2.58
C THR A 145 1.12 13.92 2.79
N LEU A 146 2.38 13.91 3.18
CA LEU A 146 3.18 12.73 3.46
C LEU A 146 3.44 12.68 4.97
N ARG A 147 3.40 11.49 5.57
CA ARG A 147 3.83 11.26 6.96
C ARG A 147 5.15 10.51 6.98
N PHE A 148 6.10 11.05 7.74
CA PHE A 148 7.39 10.42 7.97
C PHE A 148 7.30 9.43 9.14
N GLU A 149 7.80 8.22 8.94
CA GLU A 149 7.87 7.14 9.94
C GLU A 149 9.28 6.52 9.94
N ARG A 150 9.71 6.07 11.12
CA ARG A 150 11.01 5.40 11.30
C ARG A 150 10.94 4.35 12.40
#